data_1c2d834fc23c64f38497710dfbf7224b
#
_entry.id   1c2d834fc23c64f38497710dfbf7224b
#
_cell.length_a   1.000
_cell.length_b   1.000
_cell.length_c   1.000
_cell.angle_alpha   90.00
_cell.angle_beta   90.00
_cell.angle_gamma   90.00
#
_symmetry.space_group_name_H-M   'P 1'
#
loop_
_entity.id
_entity.type
_entity.pdbx_description
1 polymer ?
#
loop_
_entity_poly.entity_id
_entity_poly.type
_entity_poly.pdbx_seq_one_letter_code
_entity_poly.pdbx_strand_id
1 'polypeptide(L)'
;MGASALLSVASLATAESHATELTIAIVNNGHMINMQTVAEAYTAETGVELNWVSLEEGVLREQVTSDTATGGGQYDIINIGMQEAPIWGAAGWIEPLNFSAEYDVDDILPAMRDGLSADGQLYAAPFYGESSMVMYRKDLADAAGVTIADNDSWDNVMAAAAAMHDPDNGVYGACLRGKPGWGDNMAFVTTMVNSFGGAWFDAEMRPQLDSAE
;
A
#
# COMPACT_ATOMS: atom_id res chain seq x y z
N MET A 1 -71.72 14.34 34.24
CA MET A 1 -70.35 13.97 34.51
C MET A 1 -69.87 13.13 33.31
N GLY A 2 -69.23 13.74 32.35
CA GLY A 2 -68.69 13.05 31.18
C GLY A 2 -67.20 12.95 31.30
N ALA A 3 -66.66 11.74 31.33
CA ALA A 3 -65.23 11.47 31.35
C ALA A 3 -64.76 11.31 29.89
N SER A 4 -63.97 12.26 29.38
CA SER A 4 -63.27 12.15 28.12
C SER A 4 -61.97 11.37 28.30
N ALA A 5 -61.87 10.21 27.66
CA ALA A 5 -60.68 9.42 27.59
C ALA A 5 -59.80 9.96 26.43
N LEU A 6 -58.64 10.53 26.74
CA LEU A 6 -57.59 10.87 25.79
C LEU A 6 -56.80 9.61 25.45
N LEU A 7 -56.95 9.11 24.21
CA LEU A 7 -56.05 8.11 23.64
C LEU A 7 -54.77 8.82 23.17
N SER A 8 -53.69 8.58 23.85
CA SER A 8 -52.34 8.94 23.37
C SER A 8 -51.87 7.90 22.36
N VAL A 9 -51.80 8.29 21.11
CA VAL A 9 -51.15 7.50 20.06
C VAL A 9 -49.62 7.73 20.21
N ALA A 10 -48.91 6.73 20.73
CA ALA A 10 -47.46 6.70 20.73
C ALA A 10 -47.00 6.38 19.29
N SER A 11 -46.51 7.39 18.59
CA SER A 11 -45.79 7.19 17.33
C SER A 11 -44.45 6.47 17.64
N LEU A 12 -44.38 5.21 17.27
CA LEU A 12 -43.12 4.50 17.15
C LEU A 12 -42.37 5.13 15.98
N ALA A 13 -41.43 6.04 16.26
CA ALA A 13 -40.44 6.43 15.30
C ALA A 13 -39.54 5.21 15.06
N THR A 14 -39.70 4.54 13.95
CA THR A 14 -38.68 3.62 13.44
C THR A 14 -37.46 4.48 13.10
N ALA A 15 -36.40 4.39 13.92
CA ALA A 15 -35.11 4.88 13.51
C ALA A 15 -34.69 4.05 12.29
N GLU A 16 -34.73 4.65 11.11
CA GLU A 16 -34.03 4.11 9.96
C GLU A 16 -32.56 4.07 10.35
N SER A 17 -32.04 2.85 10.54
CA SER A 17 -30.61 2.61 10.63
C SER A 17 -30.06 2.91 9.24
N HIS A 18 -29.57 4.13 9.00
CA HIS A 18 -28.71 4.37 7.86
C HIS A 18 -27.47 3.52 8.08
N ALA A 19 -27.25 2.53 7.21
CA ALA A 19 -25.99 1.80 7.16
C ALA A 19 -24.87 2.83 7.01
N THR A 20 -23.86 2.76 7.85
CA THR A 20 -22.67 3.59 7.68
C THR A 20 -21.97 3.13 6.41
N GLU A 21 -21.76 4.06 5.49
CA GLU A 21 -21.00 3.81 4.26
C GLU A 21 -19.61 4.43 4.42
N LEU A 22 -18.55 3.66 4.04
CA LEU A 22 -17.19 4.14 4.00
C LEU A 22 -16.65 4.02 2.58
N THR A 23 -16.09 5.10 2.05
CA THR A 23 -15.42 5.13 0.75
C THR A 23 -13.93 4.90 0.92
N ILE A 24 -13.40 3.85 0.27
CA ILE A 24 -12.04 3.38 0.41
C ILE A 24 -11.30 3.52 -0.93
N ALA A 25 -10.31 4.40 -1.00
CA ALA A 25 -9.44 4.55 -2.18
C ALA A 25 -8.26 3.58 -2.12
N ILE A 26 -8.18 2.69 -3.10
CA ILE A 26 -7.17 1.62 -3.16
C ILE A 26 -6.45 1.57 -4.51
N VAL A 27 -5.24 1.03 -4.48
CA VAL A 27 -4.51 0.68 -5.70
C VAL A 27 -5.13 -0.58 -6.35
N ASN A 28 -5.21 -0.58 -7.67
CA ASN A 28 -5.69 -1.74 -8.42
C ASN A 28 -4.61 -2.82 -8.51
N ASN A 29 -4.55 -3.70 -7.54
CA ASN A 29 -3.66 -4.86 -7.52
C ASN A 29 -4.33 -6.10 -6.91
N GLY A 30 -3.68 -7.26 -7.05
CA GLY A 30 -4.23 -8.54 -6.60
C GLY A 30 -4.51 -8.61 -5.09
N HIS A 31 -3.71 -7.93 -4.26
CA HIS A 31 -3.91 -7.91 -2.81
C HIS A 31 -5.18 -7.14 -2.43
N MET A 32 -5.42 -5.99 -3.06
CA MET A 32 -6.62 -5.19 -2.82
C MET A 32 -7.88 -5.85 -3.39
N ILE A 33 -7.79 -6.59 -4.49
CA ILE A 33 -8.90 -7.43 -4.98
C ILE A 33 -9.25 -8.50 -3.95
N ASN A 34 -8.25 -9.19 -3.39
CA ASN A 34 -8.49 -10.18 -2.34
C ASN A 34 -9.06 -9.55 -1.06
N MET A 35 -8.59 -8.36 -0.67
CA MET A 35 -9.12 -7.62 0.48
C MET A 35 -10.62 -7.34 0.33
N GLN A 36 -11.09 -6.95 -0.84
CA GLN A 36 -12.52 -6.72 -1.08
C GLN A 36 -13.34 -7.97 -0.80
N THR A 37 -12.84 -9.16 -1.21
CA THR A 37 -13.54 -10.43 -0.95
C THR A 37 -13.59 -10.76 0.56
N VAL A 38 -12.50 -10.52 1.29
CA VAL A 38 -12.47 -10.76 2.74
C VAL A 38 -13.36 -9.75 3.49
N ALA A 39 -13.44 -8.53 3.00
CA ALA A 39 -14.21 -7.44 3.62
C ALA A 39 -15.74 -7.67 3.57
N GLU A 40 -16.24 -8.56 2.69
CA GLU A 40 -17.66 -8.95 2.68
C GLU A 40 -18.11 -9.51 4.03
N ALA A 41 -17.24 -10.25 4.73
CA ALA A 41 -17.51 -10.76 6.07
C ALA A 41 -17.68 -9.64 7.10
N TYR A 42 -16.87 -8.58 7.00
CA TYR A 42 -16.98 -7.41 7.86
C TYR A 42 -18.30 -6.66 7.65
N THR A 43 -18.68 -6.43 6.40
CA THR A 43 -19.99 -5.83 6.09
C THR A 43 -21.15 -6.68 6.65
N ALA A 44 -21.08 -8.02 6.49
CA ALA A 44 -22.11 -8.92 7.00
C ALA A 44 -22.21 -8.91 8.55
N GLU A 45 -21.09 -8.72 9.25
CA GLU A 45 -21.04 -8.68 10.72
C GLU A 45 -21.47 -7.32 11.29
N THR A 46 -21.02 -6.23 10.66
CA THR A 46 -21.15 -4.86 11.21
C THR A 46 -22.28 -4.05 10.62
N GLY A 47 -22.75 -4.42 9.41
CA GLY A 47 -23.69 -3.62 8.62
C GLY A 47 -23.07 -2.37 7.99
N VAL A 48 -21.73 -2.21 8.06
CA VAL A 48 -21.02 -1.11 7.41
C VAL A 48 -20.82 -1.44 5.93
N GLU A 49 -21.32 -0.57 5.06
CA GLU A 49 -21.14 -0.71 3.61
C GLU A 49 -19.78 -0.14 3.20
N LEU A 50 -19.03 -0.88 2.37
CA LEU A 50 -17.71 -0.49 1.89
C LEU A 50 -17.73 -0.20 0.40
N ASN A 51 -17.57 1.07 0.05
CA ASN A 51 -17.51 1.55 -1.33
C ASN A 51 -16.04 1.62 -1.80
N TRP A 52 -15.63 0.69 -2.66
CA TRP A 52 -14.24 0.56 -3.11
C TRP A 52 -13.98 1.36 -4.38
N VAL A 53 -13.10 2.34 -4.30
CA VAL A 53 -12.60 3.12 -5.44
C VAL A 53 -11.21 2.60 -5.80
N SER A 54 -11.17 1.71 -6.80
CA SER A 54 -9.95 1.04 -7.26
C SER A 54 -9.33 1.81 -8.42
N LEU A 55 -8.12 2.33 -8.22
CA LEU A 55 -7.43 3.21 -9.14
C LEU A 55 -6.04 2.66 -9.52
N GLU A 56 -5.54 3.09 -10.67
CA GLU A 56 -4.16 2.88 -11.06
C GLU A 56 -3.23 3.68 -10.12
N GLU A 57 -2.03 3.19 -9.84
CA GLU A 57 -1.11 3.72 -8.81
C GLU A 57 -0.89 5.24 -8.92
N GLY A 58 -0.52 5.74 -10.10
CA GLY A 58 -0.27 7.17 -10.30
C GLY A 58 -1.52 8.01 -10.13
N VAL A 59 -2.67 7.52 -10.61
CA VAL A 59 -3.96 8.20 -10.48
C VAL A 59 -4.41 8.22 -9.02
N LEU A 60 -4.23 7.10 -8.29
CA LEU A 60 -4.52 7.04 -6.86
C LEU A 60 -3.73 8.10 -6.09
N ARG A 61 -2.40 8.17 -6.32
CA ARG A 61 -1.54 9.14 -5.63
C ARG A 61 -1.98 10.59 -5.87
N GLU A 62 -2.29 10.93 -7.11
CA GLU A 62 -2.76 12.27 -7.46
C GLU A 62 -4.08 12.61 -6.77
N GLN A 63 -5.06 11.71 -6.85
CA GLN A 63 -6.39 11.96 -6.30
C GLN A 63 -6.40 12.02 -4.78
N VAL A 64 -5.78 11.05 -4.08
CA VAL A 64 -5.77 11.06 -2.61
C VAL A 64 -4.94 12.21 -2.06
N THR A 65 -3.83 12.60 -2.72
CA THR A 65 -3.05 13.77 -2.31
C THR A 65 -3.88 15.04 -2.43
N SER A 66 -4.57 15.22 -3.56
CA SER A 66 -5.41 16.40 -3.78
C SER A 66 -6.57 16.48 -2.78
N ASP A 67 -7.26 15.36 -2.57
CA ASP A 67 -8.39 15.28 -1.65
C ASP A 67 -7.95 15.57 -0.20
N THR A 68 -6.90 14.89 0.26
CA THR A 68 -6.38 15.02 1.63
C THR A 68 -5.84 16.43 1.90
N ALA A 69 -5.03 17.00 0.98
CA ALA A 69 -4.44 18.31 1.14
C ALA A 69 -5.48 19.45 1.14
N THR A 70 -6.61 19.26 0.48
CA THR A 70 -7.68 20.28 0.42
C THR A 70 -8.79 20.04 1.45
N GLY A 71 -8.76 18.94 2.18
CA GLY A 71 -9.84 18.52 3.07
C GLY A 71 -11.13 18.22 2.32
N GLY A 72 -11.01 17.62 1.11
CA GLY A 72 -12.14 17.36 0.21
C GLY A 72 -13.12 16.32 0.75
N GLY A 73 -12.62 15.32 1.48
CA GLY A 73 -13.44 14.30 2.15
C GLY A 73 -14.16 13.35 1.19
N GLN A 74 -13.57 13.09 0.02
CA GLN A 74 -14.10 12.10 -0.92
C GLN A 74 -13.86 10.67 -0.44
N TYR A 75 -12.81 10.46 0.35
CA TYR A 75 -12.39 9.15 0.84
C TYR A 75 -12.29 9.15 2.36
N ASP A 76 -12.88 8.14 2.99
CA ASP A 76 -12.79 7.90 4.44
C ASP A 76 -11.52 7.11 4.78
N ILE A 77 -11.13 6.19 3.91
CA ILE A 77 -9.92 5.37 4.06
C ILE A 77 -9.13 5.42 2.76
N ILE A 78 -7.83 5.59 2.88
CA ILE A 78 -6.93 5.74 1.73
C ILE A 78 -5.74 4.79 1.82
N ASN A 79 -5.32 4.25 0.68
CA ASN A 79 -4.11 3.45 0.58
C ASN A 79 -2.92 4.38 0.29
N ILE A 80 -2.01 4.49 1.25
CA ILE A 80 -0.83 5.35 1.20
C ILE A 80 0.44 4.58 1.54
N GLY A 81 1.60 5.16 1.32
CA GLY A 81 2.90 4.58 1.61
C GLY A 81 3.60 5.21 2.81
N MET A 82 4.77 4.65 3.13
CA MET A 82 5.64 5.15 4.19
C MET A 82 6.19 6.56 3.93
N GLN A 83 6.09 7.06 2.71
CA GLN A 83 6.47 8.44 2.38
C GLN A 83 5.37 9.42 2.79
N GLU A 84 4.12 9.10 2.52
CA GLU A 84 2.99 9.97 2.78
C GLU A 84 2.59 9.99 4.26
N ALA A 85 2.49 8.82 4.89
CA ALA A 85 1.94 8.67 6.23
C ALA A 85 2.57 9.61 7.28
N PRO A 86 3.91 9.69 7.45
CA PRO A 86 4.50 10.60 8.43
C PRO A 86 4.35 12.08 8.05
N ILE A 87 4.45 12.42 6.76
CA ILE A 87 4.33 13.81 6.28
C ILE A 87 2.90 14.31 6.46
N TRP A 88 1.91 13.52 6.06
CA TRP A 88 0.50 13.90 6.14
C TRP A 88 -0.01 13.88 7.59
N GLY A 89 0.48 12.94 8.40
CA GLY A 89 0.20 12.89 9.83
C GLY A 89 0.72 14.14 10.55
N ALA A 90 1.98 14.51 10.34
CA ALA A 90 2.57 15.74 10.90
C ALA A 90 1.88 17.02 10.41
N ALA A 91 1.35 17.03 9.18
CA ALA A 91 0.58 18.14 8.63
C ALA A 91 -0.88 18.17 9.13
N GLY A 92 -1.35 17.15 9.83
CA GLY A 92 -2.74 17.04 10.29
C GLY A 92 -3.74 16.78 9.16
N TRP A 93 -3.30 16.16 8.06
CA TRP A 93 -4.15 15.83 6.92
C TRP A 93 -4.84 14.49 7.08
N ILE A 94 -4.28 13.61 7.89
CA ILE A 94 -4.83 12.30 8.25
C ILE A 94 -4.86 12.14 9.77
N GLU A 95 -5.80 11.36 10.26
CA GLU A 95 -6.00 11.14 11.68
C GLU A 95 -5.01 10.11 12.25
N PRO A 96 -4.54 10.29 13.50
CA PRO A 96 -3.74 9.29 14.18
C PRO A 96 -4.56 8.04 14.47
N LEU A 97 -3.94 6.87 14.31
CA LEU A 97 -4.58 5.60 14.58
C LEU A 97 -4.34 5.17 16.03
N ASN A 98 -5.44 4.84 16.72
CA ASN A 98 -5.42 4.31 18.07
C ASN A 98 -5.99 2.89 18.05
N PHE A 99 -5.13 1.91 18.16
CA PHE A 99 -5.52 0.51 18.17
C PHE A 99 -5.83 0.01 19.58
N SER A 100 -6.74 -0.97 19.68
CA SER A 100 -6.93 -1.72 20.93
C SER A 100 -5.70 -2.59 21.22
N ALA A 101 -5.58 -3.03 22.48
CA ALA A 101 -4.51 -3.95 22.84
C ALA A 101 -4.55 -5.29 22.10
N GLU A 102 -5.71 -5.67 21.59
CA GLU A 102 -5.90 -6.91 20.81
C GLU A 102 -5.26 -6.83 19.39
N TYR A 103 -5.04 -5.63 18.88
CA TYR A 103 -4.36 -5.45 17.58
C TYR A 103 -2.86 -5.76 17.64
N ASP A 104 -2.29 -5.72 18.85
CA ASP A 104 -0.87 -6.03 19.11
C ASP A 104 0.10 -5.24 18.22
N VAL A 105 0.06 -3.91 18.34
CA VAL A 105 0.91 -2.99 17.55
C VAL A 105 2.41 -3.33 17.67
N ASP A 106 2.82 -3.95 18.78
CA ASP A 106 4.20 -4.31 19.04
C ASP A 106 4.68 -5.52 18.22
N ASP A 107 3.75 -6.34 17.67
CA ASP A 107 4.07 -7.42 16.72
C ASP A 107 4.39 -6.90 15.30
N ILE A 108 4.06 -5.64 14.99
CA ILE A 108 4.42 -5.02 13.72
C ILE A 108 5.95 -4.86 13.64
N LEU A 109 6.53 -5.27 12.52
CA LEU A 109 7.96 -5.08 12.26
C LEU A 109 8.36 -3.60 12.52
N PRO A 110 9.38 -3.32 13.33
CA PRO A 110 9.75 -1.95 13.71
C PRO A 110 9.94 -1.01 12.52
N ALA A 111 10.57 -1.49 11.43
CA ALA A 111 10.76 -0.67 10.23
C ALA A 111 9.44 -0.22 9.59
N MET A 112 8.40 -1.05 9.65
CA MET A 112 7.08 -0.71 9.11
C MET A 112 6.36 0.27 10.04
N ARG A 113 6.34 -0.03 11.34
CA ARG A 113 5.72 0.82 12.35
C ARG A 113 6.36 2.23 12.36
N ASP A 114 7.68 2.30 12.42
CA ASP A 114 8.41 3.56 12.47
C ASP A 114 8.22 4.37 11.18
N GLY A 115 8.23 3.69 10.01
CA GLY A 115 8.02 4.32 8.71
C GLY A 115 6.60 4.84 8.47
N LEU A 116 5.61 4.37 9.24
CA LEU A 116 4.22 4.83 9.18
C LEU A 116 3.85 5.77 10.33
N SER A 117 4.85 6.21 11.10
CA SER A 117 4.68 7.05 12.28
C SER A 117 5.32 8.43 12.14
N ALA A 118 4.77 9.42 12.83
CA ALA A 118 5.39 10.71 13.07
C ALA A 118 5.23 11.07 14.56
N ASP A 119 6.28 11.61 15.17
CA ASP A 119 6.31 12.03 16.57
C ASP A 119 5.82 10.95 17.57
N GLY A 120 6.11 9.68 17.25
CA GLY A 120 5.73 8.53 18.05
C GLY A 120 4.25 8.11 17.92
N GLN A 121 3.51 8.71 17.00
CA GLN A 121 2.12 8.37 16.71
C GLN A 121 2.02 7.66 15.36
N LEU A 122 1.29 6.54 15.31
CA LEU A 122 1.03 5.78 14.08
C LEU A 122 -0.12 6.42 13.30
N TYR A 123 0.08 6.62 11.99
CA TYR A 123 -0.90 7.26 11.10
C TYR A 123 -1.43 6.34 9.99
N ALA A 124 -0.82 5.20 9.78
CA ALA A 124 -1.34 4.21 8.86
C ALA A 124 -1.15 2.80 9.43
N ALA A 125 -2.13 1.93 9.20
CA ALA A 125 -2.01 0.50 9.49
C ALA A 125 -1.22 -0.18 8.37
N PRO A 126 -0.18 -0.97 8.67
CA PRO A 126 0.53 -1.69 7.63
C PRO A 126 -0.37 -2.76 7.00
N PHE A 127 -0.52 -2.72 5.69
CA PHE A 127 -1.27 -3.72 4.94
C PHE A 127 -0.35 -4.78 4.35
N TYR A 128 0.76 -4.35 3.74
CA TYR A 128 1.84 -5.24 3.29
C TYR A 128 3.19 -4.52 3.33
N GLY A 129 4.26 -5.29 3.54
CA GLY A 129 5.63 -4.81 3.47
C GLY A 129 6.30 -5.46 2.26
N GLU A 130 6.60 -4.66 1.25
CA GLU A 130 7.20 -5.15 0.02
C GLU A 130 8.72 -5.11 0.09
N SER A 131 9.35 -6.05 -0.60
CA SER A 131 10.80 -6.04 -0.83
C SER A 131 11.09 -6.44 -2.28
N SER A 132 12.17 -5.93 -2.82
CA SER A 132 12.66 -6.35 -4.13
C SER A 132 13.52 -7.60 -3.98
N MET A 133 13.26 -8.59 -4.83
CA MET A 133 14.03 -9.83 -4.86
C MET A 133 14.12 -10.37 -6.29
N VAL A 134 15.12 -11.18 -6.57
CA VAL A 134 15.23 -11.91 -7.82
C VAL A 134 14.38 -13.16 -7.74
N MET A 135 13.39 -13.25 -8.61
CA MET A 135 12.61 -14.48 -8.83
C MET A 135 12.97 -15.04 -10.19
N TYR A 136 13.32 -16.31 -10.26
CA TYR A 136 13.77 -16.91 -11.51
C TYR A 136 13.15 -18.30 -11.78
N ARG A 137 13.13 -18.69 -13.03
CA ARG A 137 12.73 -20.02 -13.49
C ARG A 137 13.87 -20.99 -13.29
N LYS A 138 13.79 -21.75 -12.18
CA LYS A 138 14.83 -22.71 -11.83
C LYS A 138 15.06 -23.76 -12.91
N ASP A 139 14.02 -24.21 -13.58
CA ASP A 139 14.09 -25.18 -14.68
C ASP A 139 14.88 -24.66 -15.88
N LEU A 140 14.74 -23.36 -16.21
CA LEU A 140 15.51 -22.71 -17.29
C LEU A 140 16.96 -22.48 -16.85
N ALA A 141 17.20 -22.12 -15.61
CA ALA A 141 18.55 -21.98 -15.06
C ALA A 141 19.29 -23.33 -15.08
N ASP A 142 18.67 -24.41 -14.64
CA ASP A 142 19.23 -25.76 -14.66
C ASP A 142 19.54 -26.20 -16.12
N ALA A 143 18.64 -25.93 -17.06
CA ALA A 143 18.85 -26.25 -18.48
C ALA A 143 19.99 -25.43 -19.10
N ALA A 144 20.17 -24.18 -18.71
CA ALA A 144 21.27 -23.31 -19.13
C ALA A 144 22.59 -23.57 -18.38
N GLY A 145 22.59 -24.42 -17.36
CA GLY A 145 23.75 -24.72 -16.52
C GLY A 145 24.21 -23.55 -15.66
N VAL A 146 23.31 -22.64 -15.29
CA VAL A 146 23.59 -21.49 -14.44
C VAL A 146 23.03 -21.67 -13.04
N THR A 147 23.66 -21.03 -12.06
CA THR A 147 23.22 -21.01 -10.66
C THR A 147 23.11 -19.59 -10.20
N ILE A 148 22.02 -19.25 -9.52
CA ILE A 148 21.83 -17.97 -8.82
C ILE A 148 21.80 -18.31 -7.32
N ALA A 149 22.74 -17.75 -6.58
CA ALA A 149 22.88 -17.98 -5.14
C ALA A 149 22.07 -16.95 -4.32
N ASP A 150 21.87 -17.23 -3.03
CA ASP A 150 21.36 -16.25 -2.09
C ASP A 150 22.34 -15.07 -1.98
N ASN A 151 21.82 -13.86 -2.05
CA ASN A 151 22.62 -12.61 -2.04
C ASN A 151 23.69 -12.55 -3.16
N ASP A 152 23.31 -12.99 -4.35
CA ASP A 152 24.21 -13.02 -5.50
C ASP A 152 24.52 -11.59 -6.01
N SER A 153 25.62 -11.48 -6.77
CA SER A 153 25.97 -10.23 -7.42
C SER A 153 25.06 -9.94 -8.63
N TRP A 154 24.88 -8.68 -8.92
CA TRP A 154 24.17 -8.27 -10.15
C TRP A 154 24.88 -8.75 -11.43
N ASP A 155 26.22 -8.85 -11.42
CA ASP A 155 26.96 -9.40 -12.56
C ASP A 155 26.55 -10.87 -12.83
N ASN A 156 26.44 -11.69 -11.78
CA ASN A 156 26.03 -13.09 -11.94
C ASN A 156 24.56 -13.20 -12.32
N VAL A 157 23.68 -12.39 -11.74
CA VAL A 157 22.26 -12.34 -12.10
C VAL A 157 22.10 -11.96 -13.58
N MET A 158 22.83 -10.96 -14.06
CA MET A 158 22.79 -10.55 -15.47
C MET A 158 23.39 -11.60 -16.41
N ALA A 159 24.47 -12.28 -16.01
CA ALA A 159 25.04 -13.38 -16.78
C ALA A 159 24.05 -14.55 -16.87
N ALA A 160 23.39 -14.90 -15.79
CA ALA A 160 22.36 -15.93 -15.76
C ALA A 160 21.16 -15.55 -16.64
N ALA A 161 20.71 -14.31 -16.56
CA ALA A 161 19.64 -13.79 -17.43
C ALA A 161 20.01 -13.88 -18.92
N ALA A 162 21.25 -13.52 -19.28
CA ALA A 162 21.76 -13.63 -20.64
C ALA A 162 21.81 -15.09 -21.12
N ALA A 163 22.24 -16.01 -20.26
CA ALA A 163 22.32 -17.44 -20.58
C ALA A 163 20.94 -18.10 -20.79
N MET A 164 19.92 -17.61 -20.11
CA MET A 164 18.52 -18.09 -20.24
C MET A 164 17.72 -17.36 -21.37
N HIS A 165 18.30 -16.33 -22.01
CA HIS A 165 17.60 -15.53 -23.01
C HIS A 165 17.49 -16.28 -24.34
N ASP A 166 16.26 -16.62 -24.73
CA ASP A 166 15.91 -17.31 -25.98
C ASP A 166 14.64 -16.69 -26.59
N PRO A 167 14.76 -15.52 -27.20
CA PRO A 167 13.63 -14.77 -27.73
C PRO A 167 12.92 -15.49 -28.89
N ASP A 168 13.61 -16.37 -29.62
CA ASP A 168 13.01 -17.15 -30.68
C ASP A 168 11.95 -18.14 -30.17
N ASN A 169 12.11 -18.58 -28.92
CA ASN A 169 11.15 -19.40 -28.21
C ASN A 169 10.31 -18.63 -27.17
N GLY A 170 10.32 -17.28 -27.24
CA GLY A 170 9.53 -16.41 -26.37
C GLY A 170 10.04 -16.36 -24.91
N VAL A 171 11.28 -16.73 -24.66
CA VAL A 171 11.92 -16.67 -23.34
C VAL A 171 12.81 -15.43 -23.25
N TYR A 172 12.49 -14.55 -22.32
CA TYR A 172 13.25 -13.33 -22.10
C TYR A 172 14.07 -13.44 -20.80
N GLY A 173 15.36 -13.07 -20.86
CA GLY A 173 16.29 -13.25 -19.74
C GLY A 173 15.96 -12.42 -18.52
N ALA A 174 15.38 -11.23 -18.68
CA ALA A 174 14.92 -10.40 -17.58
C ALA A 174 13.60 -9.70 -17.92
N CYS A 175 12.76 -9.51 -16.91
CA CYS A 175 11.55 -8.72 -17.00
C CYS A 175 11.56 -7.70 -15.86
N LEU A 176 11.56 -6.41 -16.19
CA LEU A 176 11.63 -5.32 -15.24
C LEU A 176 10.46 -4.37 -15.39
N ARG A 177 10.09 -3.67 -14.31
CA ARG A 177 9.15 -2.56 -14.38
C ARG A 177 9.80 -1.38 -15.10
N GLY A 178 9.29 -1.00 -16.26
CA GLY A 178 9.83 0.10 -17.07
C GLY A 178 8.94 1.34 -17.13
N LYS A 179 7.65 1.23 -16.73
CA LYS A 179 6.72 2.35 -16.71
C LYS A 179 7.19 3.39 -15.70
N PRO A 180 7.33 4.69 -16.08
CA PRO A 180 7.64 5.73 -15.12
C PRO A 180 6.55 5.88 -14.05
N GLY A 181 6.95 5.92 -12.79
CA GLY A 181 6.01 6.11 -11.69
C GLY A 181 6.58 5.71 -10.34
N TRP A 182 5.94 6.21 -9.27
CA TRP A 182 6.35 6.02 -7.88
C TRP A 182 6.45 4.52 -7.50
N GLY A 183 5.40 3.76 -7.65
CA GLY A 183 5.36 2.31 -7.38
C GLY A 183 5.73 1.45 -8.60
N ASP A 184 6.05 2.08 -9.73
CA ASP A 184 6.41 1.41 -10.97
C ASP A 184 7.95 1.24 -11.07
N ASN A 185 8.62 1.94 -12.00
CA ASN A 185 10.06 1.75 -12.19
C ASN A 185 10.89 2.27 -11.02
N MET A 186 10.40 3.26 -10.24
CA MET A 186 11.16 3.83 -9.15
C MET A 186 11.42 2.83 -8.01
N ALA A 187 10.56 1.84 -7.80
CA ALA A 187 10.80 0.76 -6.86
C ALA A 187 12.07 -0.03 -7.24
N PHE A 188 12.20 -0.38 -8.53
CA PHE A 188 13.40 -1.07 -9.03
C PHE A 188 14.63 -0.16 -9.06
N VAL A 189 14.51 1.07 -9.55
CA VAL A 189 15.63 2.03 -9.59
C VAL A 189 16.18 2.29 -8.20
N THR A 190 15.32 2.47 -7.18
CA THR A 190 15.76 2.64 -5.79
C THR A 190 16.52 1.41 -5.28
N THR A 191 16.03 0.21 -5.62
CA THR A 191 16.73 -1.03 -5.27
C THR A 191 18.13 -1.06 -5.90
N MET A 192 18.28 -0.67 -7.16
CA MET A 192 19.56 -0.62 -7.84
C MET A 192 20.50 0.40 -7.19
N VAL A 193 20.05 1.63 -6.95
CA VAL A 193 20.83 2.67 -6.26
C VAL A 193 21.34 2.15 -4.92
N ASN A 194 20.47 1.59 -4.10
CA ASN A 194 20.86 1.06 -2.78
C ASN A 194 21.82 -0.14 -2.88
N SER A 195 21.66 -1.00 -3.89
CA SER A 195 22.52 -2.18 -4.07
C SER A 195 23.96 -1.82 -4.41
N PHE A 196 24.17 -0.66 -5.02
CA PHE A 196 25.49 -0.14 -5.34
C PHE A 196 26.05 0.84 -4.29
N GLY A 197 25.36 1.00 -3.16
CA GLY A 197 25.78 1.86 -2.04
C GLY A 197 25.37 3.32 -2.20
N GLY A 198 24.62 3.64 -3.24
CA GLY A 198 24.12 4.99 -3.47
C GLY A 198 22.97 5.36 -2.52
N ALA A 199 22.70 6.64 -2.46
CA ALA A 199 21.58 7.22 -1.71
C ALA A 199 20.98 8.38 -2.49
N TRP A 200 19.66 8.59 -2.35
CA TRP A 200 19.00 9.75 -2.96
C TRP A 200 19.36 11.07 -2.29
N PHE A 201 19.57 11.03 -0.97
CA PHE A 201 19.86 12.19 -0.14
C PHE A 201 20.89 11.82 0.93
N ASP A 202 21.69 12.79 1.36
CA ASP A 202 22.55 12.64 2.54
C ASP A 202 21.76 12.90 3.86
N ALA A 203 22.50 12.85 4.99
CA ALA A 203 21.90 13.05 6.30
C ALA A 203 21.31 14.48 6.51
N GLU A 204 21.76 15.44 5.72
CA GLU A 204 21.27 16.81 5.70
C GLU A 204 20.21 17.05 4.60
N MET A 205 19.66 15.97 4.02
CA MET A 205 18.64 16.00 2.96
C MET A 205 19.07 16.71 1.68
N ARG A 206 20.38 16.72 1.37
CA ARG A 206 20.89 17.24 0.10
C ARG A 206 20.88 16.13 -0.95
N PRO A 207 20.40 16.39 -2.17
CA PRO A 207 20.39 15.39 -3.24
C PRO A 207 21.78 14.83 -3.56
N GLN A 208 21.87 13.53 -3.79
CA GLN A 208 23.10 12.79 -4.12
C GLN A 208 23.02 12.18 -5.52
N LEU A 209 22.48 12.93 -6.50
CA LEU A 209 22.23 12.44 -7.87
C LEU A 209 23.50 12.41 -8.75
N ASP A 210 24.60 12.97 -8.27
CA ASP A 210 25.89 13.06 -8.94
C ASP A 210 27.00 12.34 -8.17
N SER A 211 26.65 11.47 -7.22
CA SER A 211 27.61 10.59 -6.56
C SER A 211 28.17 9.54 -7.54
N ALA A 212 29.29 8.93 -7.21
CA ALA A 212 29.97 7.97 -8.09
C ALA A 212 29.33 6.56 -8.07
N GLU A 213 28.43 6.33 -7.14
CA GLU A 213 27.70 5.08 -6.90
C GLU A 213 26.40 4.98 -7.72
#